data_42fd32d2a4f045214728a5bad480aa44
#
_entry.id   42fd32d2a4f045214728a5bad480aa44
#
_cell.length_a   1.000
_cell.length_b   1.000
_cell.length_c   1.000
_cell.angle_alpha   90.00
_cell.angle_beta   90.00
_cell.angle_gamma   90.00
#
_symmetry.space_group_name_H-M   'P 1'
#
loop_
_entity.id
_entity.type
_entity.pdbx_description
1 polymer ?
#
loop_
_entity_poly.entity_id
_entity_poly.type
_entity_poly.pdbx_seq_one_letter_code
_entity_poly.pdbx_strand_id
1 'polypeptide(L)'
;RIIGILLLLETVMFLVCSGVSFYYRESDMLDFWKAGGITAGVGLLLAALGKGGERQLTRRDGYVLVSFAWVAFSLFGMLPFYIGGYIPDIANAFFETMSGFSSTGATILDDIESLPHGILFWRSMTQWIGGLGIIMFTIAVLPIFGVSGLQVFAAEASGPTHDKVHPRIGITAKWIWSIYAGITALLVGLLMLGGMDWFDSICHAFATTGTGGFSTKQASVAYYNSPYIEYVISIFMFISGINFTLLLLFVNRKFKKFIGNAELKFYFGSVVLFTAVIAIVLYYTSPMGMEESFRKSLFQVISLQTSTGFATDDYMQWTPVLWGLLTIIMLMGACAGSTTGGLKCIRMVILTKVSRNEFKHILHPNAILPVRINKQVISPSIVSTVLAFCFIYISIIVIGTLLMMAMGVGAEESMGCVISSIGNMGPGLGKTCLLY
;
A
#
# COMPACT_ATOMS: atom_id res chain seq x y z
N ARG A 1 -15.15 22.16 4.66
CA ARG A 1 -14.50 22.30 5.98
C ARG A 1 -13.48 21.18 6.24
N ILE A 2 -13.85 19.90 6.07
CA ILE A 2 -12.94 18.76 6.33
C ILE A 2 -11.73 18.85 5.43
N ILE A 3 -11.88 19.04 4.13
CA ILE A 3 -10.76 19.21 3.19
C ILE A 3 -9.86 20.38 3.62
N GLY A 4 -10.44 21.53 4.05
CA GLY A 4 -9.65 22.64 4.55
C GLY A 4 -8.80 22.28 5.77
N ILE A 5 -9.32 21.50 6.72
CA ILE A 5 -8.56 21.01 7.88
C ILE A 5 -7.44 20.05 7.44
N LEU A 6 -7.71 19.20 6.46
CA LEU A 6 -6.73 18.27 5.92
C LEU A 6 -5.57 19.01 5.22
N LEU A 7 -5.86 20.06 4.46
CA LEU A 7 -4.82 20.92 3.85
C LEU A 7 -3.98 21.66 4.91
N LEU A 8 -4.59 22.08 6.02
CA LEU A 8 -3.82 22.65 7.14
C LEU A 8 -2.89 21.63 7.79
N LEU A 9 -3.31 20.36 7.87
CA LEU A 9 -2.44 19.28 8.32
C LEU A 9 -1.24 19.10 7.35
N GLU A 10 -1.50 19.12 6.05
CA GLU A 10 -0.44 19.04 5.02
C GLU A 10 0.54 20.22 5.14
N THR A 11 0.05 21.42 5.44
CA THR A 11 0.91 22.59 5.72
C THR A 11 1.86 22.30 6.89
N VAL A 12 1.40 21.70 7.97
CA VAL A 12 2.27 21.31 9.10
C VAL A 12 3.36 20.35 8.64
N MET A 13 3.05 19.45 7.72
CA MET A 13 4.02 18.50 7.17
C MET A 13 5.08 19.17 6.31
N PHE A 14 4.71 20.19 5.52
CA PHE A 14 5.70 21.02 4.81
C PHE A 14 6.64 21.73 5.77
N LEU A 15 6.16 22.17 6.94
CA LEU A 15 7.03 22.76 7.96
C LEU A 15 8.04 21.74 8.51
N VAL A 16 7.65 20.47 8.67
CA VAL A 16 8.58 19.41 9.08
C VAL A 16 9.64 19.17 8.00
N CYS A 17 9.25 19.09 6.72
CA CYS A 17 10.19 18.96 5.60
C CYS A 17 11.13 20.16 5.51
N SER A 18 10.62 21.38 5.68
CA SER A 18 11.44 22.61 5.77
C SER A 18 12.46 22.53 6.91
N GLY A 19 12.13 21.89 8.03
CA GLY A 19 13.07 21.63 9.12
C GLY A 19 14.21 20.69 8.71
N VAL A 20 13.92 19.68 7.89
CA VAL A 20 14.93 18.78 7.32
C VAL A 20 15.85 19.55 6.36
N SER A 21 15.28 20.33 5.44
CA SER A 21 16.05 21.20 4.52
C SER A 21 16.96 22.18 5.28
N PHE A 22 16.45 22.75 6.37
CA PHE A 22 17.24 23.64 7.23
C PHE A 22 18.43 22.92 7.89
N TYR A 23 18.22 21.69 8.35
CA TYR A 23 19.28 20.88 8.96
C TYR A 23 20.42 20.59 7.96
N TYR A 24 20.06 20.26 6.71
CA TYR A 24 21.03 20.03 5.63
C TYR A 24 21.51 21.30 4.93
N ARG A 25 20.98 22.49 5.30
CA ARG A 25 21.31 23.79 4.72
C ARG A 25 21.05 23.89 3.22
N GLU A 26 19.97 23.28 2.77
CA GLU A 26 19.58 23.27 1.37
C GLU A 26 18.60 24.40 1.03
N SER A 27 18.51 24.75 -0.26
CA SER A 27 17.70 25.89 -0.74
C SER A 27 16.20 25.58 -0.84
N ASP A 28 15.81 24.33 -0.88
CA ASP A 28 14.42 23.83 -0.99
C ASP A 28 13.53 24.25 0.20
N MET A 29 14.13 24.69 1.29
CA MET A 29 13.39 25.24 2.44
C MET A 29 12.41 26.34 2.02
N LEU A 30 12.81 27.26 1.12
CA LEU A 30 11.96 28.36 0.65
C LEU A 30 10.76 27.83 -0.17
N ASP A 31 10.94 26.76 -0.90
CA ASP A 31 9.89 26.19 -1.73
C ASP A 31 8.81 25.53 -0.87
N PHE A 32 9.19 24.88 0.25
CA PHE A 32 8.24 24.41 1.27
C PHE A 32 7.47 25.57 1.94
N TRP A 33 8.11 26.72 2.19
CA TRP A 33 7.42 27.88 2.75
C TRP A 33 6.41 28.47 1.77
N LYS A 34 6.75 28.60 0.48
CA LYS A 34 5.82 29.08 -0.55
C LYS A 34 4.64 28.12 -0.71
N ALA A 35 4.93 26.79 -0.85
CA ALA A 35 3.91 25.76 -0.95
C ALA A 35 2.99 25.76 0.30
N GLY A 36 3.59 25.83 1.49
CA GLY A 36 2.86 25.88 2.75
C GLY A 36 1.96 27.11 2.87
N GLY A 37 2.45 28.28 2.45
CA GLY A 37 1.64 29.52 2.44
C GLY A 37 0.41 29.42 1.54
N ILE A 38 0.57 28.88 0.33
CA ILE A 38 -0.56 28.67 -0.61
C ILE A 38 -1.55 27.66 -0.02
N THR A 39 -1.06 26.52 0.45
CA THR A 39 -1.88 25.44 1.01
C THR A 39 -2.62 25.87 2.26
N ALA A 40 -1.94 26.60 3.17
CA ALA A 40 -2.56 27.16 4.36
C ALA A 40 -3.65 28.20 4.02
N GLY A 41 -3.40 29.09 3.07
CA GLY A 41 -4.34 30.10 2.62
C GLY A 41 -5.64 29.47 2.10
N VAL A 42 -5.53 28.48 1.20
CA VAL A 42 -6.69 27.73 0.69
C VAL A 42 -7.34 26.90 1.78
N GLY A 43 -6.55 26.24 2.62
CA GLY A 43 -7.05 25.46 3.76
C GLY A 43 -7.89 26.29 4.73
N LEU A 44 -7.42 27.48 5.11
CA LEU A 44 -8.17 28.42 5.97
C LEU A 44 -9.44 28.93 5.29
N LEU A 45 -9.37 29.27 4.00
CA LEU A 45 -10.54 29.69 3.23
C LEU A 45 -11.63 28.62 3.23
N LEU A 46 -11.29 27.37 2.88
CA LEU A 46 -12.22 26.25 2.84
C LEU A 46 -12.76 25.89 4.24
N ALA A 47 -11.92 26.00 5.27
CA ALA A 47 -12.35 25.77 6.65
C ALA A 47 -13.34 26.85 7.13
N ALA A 48 -13.13 28.11 6.71
CA ALA A 48 -14.01 29.23 7.04
C ALA A 48 -15.34 29.17 6.30
N LEU A 49 -15.31 28.93 4.99
CA LEU A 49 -16.53 28.77 4.17
C LEU A 49 -17.42 27.61 4.64
N GLY A 50 -16.80 26.55 5.16
CA GLY A 50 -17.52 25.35 5.64
C GLY A 50 -18.06 25.45 7.08
N LYS A 51 -18.00 26.59 7.76
CA LYS A 51 -18.44 26.72 9.18
C LYS A 51 -19.94 26.55 9.40
N GLY A 52 -20.79 26.79 8.38
CA GLY A 52 -22.24 26.70 8.46
C GLY A 52 -22.87 25.38 7.97
N GLY A 53 -22.04 24.41 7.56
CA GLY A 53 -22.53 23.16 6.95
C GLY A 53 -23.16 22.18 7.95
N GLU A 54 -24.03 21.30 7.47
CA GLU A 54 -24.65 20.22 8.24
C GLU A 54 -23.60 19.31 8.89
N ARG A 55 -23.86 18.87 10.13
CA ARG A 55 -22.92 18.02 10.88
C ARG A 55 -23.03 16.53 10.56
N GLN A 56 -24.07 16.10 9.82
CA GLN A 56 -24.30 14.70 9.50
C GLN A 56 -23.88 14.41 8.07
N LEU A 57 -22.87 13.56 7.91
CA LEU A 57 -22.43 13.06 6.61
C LEU A 57 -23.27 11.86 6.20
N THR A 58 -23.81 11.88 4.98
CA THR A 58 -24.42 10.71 4.35
C THR A 58 -23.34 9.75 3.82
N ARG A 59 -23.74 8.53 3.46
CA ARG A 59 -22.81 7.55 2.82
C ARG A 59 -22.19 8.11 1.54
N ARG A 60 -23.00 8.78 0.73
CA ARG A 60 -22.55 9.39 -0.54
C ARG A 60 -21.50 10.47 -0.27
N ASP A 61 -21.75 11.31 0.72
CA ASP A 61 -20.82 12.38 1.09
C ASP A 61 -19.47 11.82 1.56
N GLY A 62 -19.47 10.67 2.25
CA GLY A 62 -18.25 9.98 2.65
C GLY A 62 -17.39 9.55 1.47
N TYR A 63 -17.97 8.91 0.44
CA TYR A 63 -17.21 8.52 -0.76
C TYR A 63 -16.68 9.73 -1.53
N VAL A 64 -17.54 10.72 -1.77
CA VAL A 64 -17.17 11.96 -2.46
C VAL A 64 -16.05 12.67 -1.71
N LEU A 65 -16.17 12.81 -0.37
CA LEU A 65 -15.16 13.46 0.46
C LEU A 65 -13.79 12.78 0.33
N VAL A 66 -13.76 11.45 0.37
CA VAL A 66 -12.49 10.71 0.27
C VAL A 66 -11.85 10.86 -1.09
N SER A 67 -12.63 10.69 -2.18
CA SER A 67 -12.08 10.86 -3.53
C SER A 67 -11.52 12.26 -3.74
N PHE A 68 -12.27 13.30 -3.29
CA PHE A 68 -11.77 14.68 -3.38
C PHE A 68 -10.60 14.97 -2.44
N ALA A 69 -10.52 14.32 -1.28
CA ALA A 69 -9.39 14.48 -0.37
C ALA A 69 -8.09 14.00 -0.99
N TRP A 70 -8.08 12.82 -1.65
CA TRP A 70 -6.90 12.32 -2.35
C TRP A 70 -6.44 13.24 -3.47
N VAL A 71 -7.38 13.73 -4.28
CA VAL A 71 -7.07 14.69 -5.35
C VAL A 71 -6.54 16.00 -4.78
N ALA A 72 -7.16 16.52 -3.71
CA ALA A 72 -6.73 17.77 -3.08
C ALA A 72 -5.33 17.64 -2.45
N PHE A 73 -5.06 16.58 -1.68
CA PHE A 73 -3.71 16.31 -1.17
C PHE A 73 -2.67 16.24 -2.29
N SER A 74 -2.98 15.55 -3.38
CA SER A 74 -2.03 15.44 -4.48
C SER A 74 -1.80 16.77 -5.21
N LEU A 75 -2.85 17.60 -5.36
CA LEU A 75 -2.75 18.92 -5.99
C LEU A 75 -1.92 19.91 -5.15
N PHE A 76 -2.06 19.89 -3.84
CA PHE A 76 -1.29 20.79 -2.98
C PHE A 76 0.07 20.19 -2.62
N GLY A 77 0.15 18.88 -2.45
CA GLY A 77 1.38 18.17 -2.18
C GLY A 77 2.40 18.17 -3.33
N MET A 78 1.97 18.44 -4.57
CA MET A 78 2.89 18.60 -5.70
C MET A 78 3.61 19.96 -5.70
N LEU A 79 3.11 20.96 -4.95
CA LEU A 79 3.63 22.33 -5.00
C LEU A 79 5.13 22.43 -4.70
N PRO A 80 5.71 21.74 -3.70
CA PRO A 80 7.15 21.77 -3.47
C PRO A 80 7.95 21.30 -4.68
N PHE A 81 7.52 20.24 -5.38
CA PHE A 81 8.18 19.74 -6.58
C PHE A 81 8.11 20.73 -7.74
N TYR A 82 6.94 21.32 -7.94
CA TYR A 82 6.68 22.25 -9.05
C TYR A 82 7.34 23.61 -8.83
N ILE A 83 7.18 24.20 -7.63
CA ILE A 83 7.73 25.53 -7.31
C ILE A 83 9.26 25.50 -7.25
N GLY A 84 9.83 24.41 -6.72
CA GLY A 84 11.30 24.22 -6.69
C GLY A 84 11.92 23.87 -8.04
N GLY A 85 11.08 23.59 -9.07
CA GLY A 85 11.55 23.22 -10.40
C GLY A 85 12.14 21.82 -10.51
N TYR A 86 11.97 20.98 -9.47
CA TYR A 86 12.43 19.58 -9.46
C TYR A 86 11.63 18.71 -10.44
N ILE A 87 10.34 19.00 -10.59
CA ILE A 87 9.46 18.41 -11.58
C ILE A 87 8.69 19.55 -12.26
N PRO A 88 9.17 20.08 -13.40
CA PRO A 88 8.61 21.28 -14.01
C PRO A 88 7.27 21.06 -14.70
N ASP A 89 6.95 19.82 -15.06
CA ASP A 89 5.65 19.46 -15.65
C ASP A 89 4.60 19.19 -14.57
N ILE A 90 3.44 19.87 -14.68
CA ILE A 90 2.34 19.78 -13.69
C ILE A 90 1.76 18.36 -13.62
N ALA A 91 1.60 17.67 -14.77
CA ALA A 91 1.03 16.34 -14.79
C ALA A 91 1.97 15.34 -14.11
N ASN A 92 3.27 15.48 -14.36
CA ASN A 92 4.31 14.67 -13.75
C ASN A 92 4.42 14.93 -12.23
N ALA A 93 4.40 16.20 -11.80
CA ALA A 93 4.43 16.56 -10.38
C ALA A 93 3.18 16.04 -9.64
N PHE A 94 2.01 16.12 -10.27
CA PHE A 94 0.79 15.53 -9.73
C PHE A 94 0.88 14.01 -9.64
N PHE A 95 1.39 13.34 -10.68
CA PHE A 95 1.57 11.90 -10.72
C PHE A 95 2.48 11.42 -9.58
N GLU A 96 3.66 12.03 -9.42
CA GLU A 96 4.62 11.68 -8.36
C GLU A 96 4.00 11.80 -6.97
N THR A 97 3.25 12.88 -6.74
CA THR A 97 2.59 13.14 -5.45
C THR A 97 1.41 12.18 -5.22
N MET A 98 0.61 11.94 -6.24
CA MET A 98 -0.50 10.98 -6.17
C MET A 98 0.00 9.57 -5.92
N SER A 99 1.10 9.16 -6.60
CA SER A 99 1.79 7.90 -6.37
C SER A 99 2.32 7.81 -4.93
N GLY A 100 2.84 8.91 -4.39
CA GLY A 100 3.24 9.00 -2.99
C GLY A 100 2.07 8.78 -2.02
N PHE A 101 1.04 9.61 -2.10
CA PHE A 101 -0.10 9.53 -1.17
C PHE A 101 -0.90 8.24 -1.32
N SER A 102 -1.09 7.71 -2.53
CA SER A 102 -1.73 6.41 -2.71
C SER A 102 -0.84 5.24 -2.26
N SER A 103 0.43 5.49 -1.91
CA SER A 103 1.43 4.46 -1.60
C SER A 103 1.65 3.48 -2.78
N THR A 104 1.55 3.98 -4.02
CA THR A 104 1.81 3.17 -5.22
C THR A 104 3.29 2.95 -5.42
N GLY A 105 4.11 4.01 -5.28
CA GLY A 105 5.56 3.91 -5.42
C GLY A 105 6.09 4.00 -6.85
N ALA A 106 5.21 4.18 -7.85
CA ALA A 106 5.65 4.49 -9.20
C ALA A 106 6.25 5.90 -9.25
N THR A 107 7.42 6.07 -9.87
CA THR A 107 8.12 7.35 -9.97
C THR A 107 8.43 7.69 -11.42
N ILE A 108 8.45 9.00 -11.70
CA ILE A 108 8.86 9.56 -12.98
C ILE A 108 10.27 10.17 -12.93
N LEU A 109 10.93 10.04 -11.78
CA LEU A 109 12.25 10.65 -11.54
C LEU A 109 13.34 9.72 -12.06
N ASP A 110 14.16 10.22 -12.96
CA ASP A 110 15.30 9.49 -13.53
C ASP A 110 16.55 9.59 -12.64
N ASP A 111 16.67 10.65 -11.83
CA ASP A 111 17.77 10.85 -10.89
C ASP A 111 17.24 11.28 -9.53
N ILE A 112 17.11 10.30 -8.64
CA ILE A 112 16.59 10.50 -7.28
C ILE A 112 17.66 11.11 -6.37
N GLU A 113 18.92 10.73 -6.57
CA GLU A 113 20.00 11.05 -5.64
C GLU A 113 20.46 12.51 -5.75
N SER A 114 20.13 13.19 -6.87
CA SER A 114 20.38 14.63 -7.04
C SER A 114 19.39 15.54 -6.32
N LEU A 115 18.27 14.98 -5.83
CA LEU A 115 17.24 15.76 -5.16
C LEU A 115 17.65 16.17 -3.74
N PRO A 116 17.25 17.37 -3.27
CA PRO A 116 17.46 17.79 -1.89
C PRO A 116 16.81 16.85 -0.87
N HIS A 117 17.42 16.76 0.31
CA HIS A 117 16.94 15.92 1.40
C HIS A 117 15.50 16.24 1.83
N GLY A 118 15.11 17.51 1.85
CA GLY A 118 13.73 17.91 2.17
C GLY A 118 12.72 17.32 1.19
N ILE A 119 13.03 17.36 -0.11
CA ILE A 119 12.18 16.78 -1.17
C ILE A 119 12.13 15.25 -1.07
N LEU A 120 13.25 14.56 -0.83
CA LEU A 120 13.29 13.12 -0.61
C LEU A 120 12.50 12.71 0.64
N PHE A 121 12.61 13.50 1.71
CA PHE A 121 11.84 13.30 2.93
C PHE A 121 10.34 13.47 2.67
N TRP A 122 9.94 14.50 1.90
CA TRP A 122 8.55 14.72 1.51
C TRP A 122 7.98 13.53 0.73
N ARG A 123 8.71 13.00 -0.27
CA ARG A 123 8.33 11.79 -1.01
C ARG A 123 8.02 10.63 -0.07
N SER A 124 8.92 10.32 0.84
CA SER A 124 8.75 9.21 1.79
C SER A 124 7.62 9.48 2.80
N MET A 125 7.48 10.74 3.25
CA MET A 125 6.41 11.15 4.17
C MET A 125 5.03 11.05 3.54
N THR A 126 4.87 11.37 2.25
CA THR A 126 3.58 11.18 1.55
C THR A 126 3.11 9.73 1.62
N GLN A 127 4.01 8.75 1.44
CA GLN A 127 3.69 7.33 1.56
C GLN A 127 3.31 6.91 2.98
N TRP A 128 4.01 7.43 3.97
CA TRP A 128 3.71 7.14 5.38
C TRP A 128 2.33 7.66 5.79
N ILE A 129 2.00 8.88 5.37
CA ILE A 129 0.69 9.50 5.61
C ILE A 129 -0.39 8.77 4.82
N GLY A 130 -0.11 8.43 3.57
CA GLY A 130 -1.01 7.69 2.69
C GLY A 130 -1.43 6.35 3.27
N GLY A 131 -0.47 5.54 3.72
CA GLY A 131 -0.72 4.28 4.40
C GLY A 131 -1.56 4.46 5.68
N LEU A 132 -1.23 5.46 6.50
CA LEU A 132 -2.03 5.81 7.67
C LEU A 132 -3.44 6.30 7.29
N GLY A 133 -3.54 7.10 6.23
CA GLY A 133 -4.81 7.62 5.70
C GLY A 133 -5.79 6.51 5.33
N ILE A 134 -5.34 5.49 4.64
CA ILE A 134 -6.15 4.30 4.27
C ILE A 134 -6.65 3.58 5.52
N ILE A 135 -5.78 3.36 6.50
CA ILE A 135 -6.15 2.69 7.76
C ILE A 135 -7.18 3.53 8.53
N MET A 136 -6.92 4.83 8.67
CA MET A 136 -7.81 5.74 9.40
C MET A 136 -9.15 5.92 8.69
N PHE A 137 -9.15 6.02 7.36
CA PHE A 137 -10.35 6.07 6.56
C PHE A 137 -11.22 4.82 6.80
N THR A 138 -10.61 3.64 6.72
CA THR A 138 -11.30 2.37 6.97
C THR A 138 -11.99 2.36 8.35
N ILE A 139 -11.34 2.88 9.37
CA ILE A 139 -11.88 2.90 10.75
C ILE A 139 -12.90 4.03 10.96
N ALA A 140 -12.66 5.22 10.41
CA ALA A 140 -13.50 6.39 10.62
C ALA A 140 -14.81 6.34 9.81
N VAL A 141 -14.77 5.77 8.63
CA VAL A 141 -15.90 5.70 7.69
C VAL A 141 -16.82 4.51 7.97
N LEU A 142 -16.28 3.40 8.49
CA LEU A 142 -17.06 2.21 8.87
C LEU A 142 -18.33 2.51 9.68
N PRO A 143 -18.32 3.39 10.69
CA PRO A 143 -19.52 3.70 11.48
C PRO A 143 -20.54 4.57 10.78
N ILE A 144 -20.12 5.42 9.83
CA ILE A 144 -21.02 6.29 9.07
C ILE A 144 -21.94 5.44 8.18
N PHE A 145 -21.48 4.25 7.79
CA PHE A 145 -22.23 3.36 6.91
C PHE A 145 -23.28 2.49 7.64
N GLY A 146 -23.38 2.54 8.97
CA GLY A 146 -24.33 1.74 9.74
C GLY A 146 -24.09 0.22 9.61
N VAL A 147 -24.90 -0.59 10.32
CA VAL A 147 -24.72 -2.04 10.42
C VAL A 147 -24.78 -2.77 9.07
N SER A 148 -25.54 -2.28 8.10
CA SER A 148 -25.69 -2.88 6.77
C SER A 148 -24.52 -2.54 5.82
N GLY A 149 -23.86 -1.38 5.99
CA GLY A 149 -22.60 -1.06 5.29
C GLY A 149 -21.41 -1.83 5.85
N LEU A 150 -21.44 -2.15 7.15
CA LEU A 150 -20.45 -2.98 7.84
C LEU A 150 -20.31 -4.38 7.24
N GLN A 151 -21.36 -4.98 6.64
CA GLN A 151 -21.29 -6.34 6.09
C GLN A 151 -20.45 -6.43 4.82
N VAL A 152 -20.44 -5.42 3.96
CA VAL A 152 -19.61 -5.37 2.75
C VAL A 152 -18.18 -5.00 3.09
N PHE A 153 -17.97 -4.06 4.01
CA PHE A 153 -16.64 -3.67 4.51
C PHE A 153 -16.08 -4.62 5.58
N ALA A 154 -16.91 -5.35 6.30
CA ALA A 154 -16.43 -6.41 7.21
C ALA A 154 -15.76 -7.57 6.45
N ALA A 155 -16.09 -7.76 5.16
CA ALA A 155 -15.32 -8.64 4.28
C ALA A 155 -13.96 -8.01 3.87
N GLU A 156 -13.80 -6.69 3.95
CA GLU A 156 -12.57 -5.96 3.58
C GLU A 156 -11.70 -5.57 4.77
N ALA A 157 -12.29 -5.09 5.86
CA ALA A 157 -11.57 -4.49 6.99
C ALA A 157 -11.40 -5.40 8.20
N SER A 158 -12.27 -6.36 8.37
CA SER A 158 -12.15 -7.36 9.43
C SER A 158 -12.62 -8.69 8.87
N GLY A 159 -11.88 -9.76 9.08
CA GLY A 159 -12.45 -11.09 8.93
C GLY A 159 -13.76 -11.17 9.72
N PRO A 160 -14.62 -12.16 9.46
CA PRO A 160 -16.01 -12.26 9.92
C PRO A 160 -16.23 -12.33 11.43
N THR A 161 -15.36 -11.76 12.21
CA THR A 161 -15.47 -11.69 13.67
C THR A 161 -15.86 -10.27 14.08
N HIS A 162 -17.11 -10.10 14.49
CA HIS A 162 -17.60 -8.92 15.23
C HIS A 162 -16.96 -8.81 16.64
N ASP A 163 -15.66 -8.98 16.75
CA ASP A 163 -14.97 -8.66 17.98
C ASP A 163 -14.81 -7.14 18.02
N LYS A 164 -15.79 -6.45 18.60
CA LYS A 164 -15.67 -5.07 19.01
C LYS A 164 -14.47 -4.97 19.93
N VAL A 165 -13.33 -4.56 19.40
CA VAL A 165 -12.09 -4.42 20.20
C VAL A 165 -12.26 -3.29 21.23
N HIS A 166 -13.03 -2.27 20.86
CA HIS A 166 -13.46 -1.20 21.77
C HIS A 166 -14.79 -0.57 21.32
N PRO A 167 -15.69 -0.18 22.27
CA PRO A 167 -16.99 0.42 21.94
C PRO A 167 -16.89 1.83 21.35
N ARG A 168 -15.71 2.47 21.37
CA ARG A 168 -15.46 3.82 20.83
C ARG A 168 -14.41 3.77 19.73
N ILE A 169 -14.81 4.11 18.52
CA ILE A 169 -13.98 4.12 17.30
C ILE A 169 -12.70 4.95 17.47
N GLY A 170 -12.80 6.11 18.12
CA GLY A 170 -11.65 6.96 18.36
C GLY A 170 -10.54 6.31 19.23
N ILE A 171 -10.91 5.40 20.12
CA ILE A 171 -9.93 4.66 20.94
C ILE A 171 -9.23 3.61 20.09
N THR A 172 -9.96 2.88 19.25
CA THR A 172 -9.39 1.89 18.32
C THR A 172 -8.45 2.56 17.34
N ALA A 173 -8.83 3.71 16.78
CA ALA A 173 -8.00 4.50 15.88
C ALA A 173 -6.67 4.92 16.53
N LYS A 174 -6.69 5.42 17.78
CA LYS A 174 -5.48 5.78 18.53
C LYS A 174 -4.54 4.60 18.73
N TRP A 175 -5.07 3.43 19.08
CA TRP A 175 -4.26 2.23 19.27
C TRP A 175 -3.61 1.76 17.97
N ILE A 176 -4.35 1.78 16.86
CA ILE A 176 -3.83 1.39 15.56
C ILE A 176 -2.76 2.38 15.10
N TRP A 177 -2.99 3.69 15.29
CA TRP A 177 -1.98 4.70 15.01
C TRP A 177 -0.69 4.50 15.83
N SER A 178 -0.84 4.18 17.13
CA SER A 178 0.31 3.90 18.00
C SER A 178 1.09 2.66 17.55
N ILE A 179 0.39 1.61 17.07
CA ILE A 179 1.04 0.41 16.50
C ILE A 179 1.79 0.77 15.23
N TYR A 180 1.17 1.54 14.33
CA TYR A 180 1.78 1.98 13.08
C TYR A 180 3.06 2.80 13.32
N ALA A 181 2.98 3.80 14.19
CA ALA A 181 4.13 4.62 14.57
C ALA A 181 5.21 3.80 15.31
N GLY A 182 4.80 2.87 16.18
CA GLY A 182 5.70 1.98 16.90
C GLY A 182 6.47 1.03 15.99
N ILE A 183 5.80 0.44 14.98
CA ILE A 183 6.43 -0.40 13.96
C ILE A 183 7.43 0.43 13.14
N THR A 184 7.05 1.64 12.74
CA THR A 184 7.94 2.55 12.01
C THR A 184 9.19 2.88 12.83
N ALA A 185 9.03 3.30 14.10
CA ALA A 185 10.16 3.65 14.95
C ALA A 185 11.10 2.46 15.22
N LEU A 186 10.54 1.26 15.41
CA LEU A 186 11.33 0.04 15.58
C LEU A 186 12.13 -0.28 14.31
N LEU A 187 11.51 -0.12 13.13
CA LEU A 187 12.18 -0.35 11.85
C LEU A 187 13.33 0.64 11.65
N VAL A 188 13.13 1.93 11.92
CA VAL A 188 14.21 2.94 11.87
C VAL A 188 15.40 2.48 12.70
N GLY A 189 15.18 2.08 13.97
CA GLY A 189 16.26 1.63 14.84
C GLY A 189 17.00 0.40 14.29
N LEU A 190 16.29 -0.58 13.74
CA LEU A 190 16.88 -1.78 13.15
C LEU A 190 17.66 -1.49 11.86
N LEU A 191 17.19 -0.58 11.01
CA LEU A 191 17.91 -0.18 9.80
C LEU A 191 19.21 0.57 10.16
N MET A 192 19.18 1.45 11.14
CA MET A 192 20.38 2.13 11.64
C MET A 192 21.39 1.12 12.21
N LEU A 193 20.93 0.11 12.95
CA LEU A 193 21.79 -0.98 13.42
C LEU A 193 22.40 -1.80 12.27
N GLY A 194 21.72 -1.85 11.14
CA GLY A 194 22.22 -2.46 9.90
C GLY A 194 23.26 -1.63 9.14
N GLY A 195 23.61 -0.43 9.64
CA GLY A 195 24.58 0.48 9.01
C GLY A 195 23.98 1.47 8.00
N MET A 196 22.66 1.55 7.90
CA MET A 196 22.00 2.56 7.10
C MET A 196 22.04 3.93 7.82
N ASP A 197 22.29 5.03 7.10
CA ASP A 197 22.25 6.37 7.66
C ASP A 197 20.88 6.70 8.27
N TRP A 198 20.84 7.59 9.25
CA TRP A 198 19.61 7.94 9.96
C TRP A 198 18.51 8.50 9.03
N PHE A 199 18.90 9.30 8.04
CA PHE A 199 17.99 9.89 7.08
C PHE A 199 17.37 8.82 6.17
N ASP A 200 18.22 7.99 5.57
CA ASP A 200 17.79 6.87 4.73
C ASP A 200 16.94 5.87 5.52
N SER A 201 17.30 5.60 6.79
CA SER A 201 16.55 4.72 7.68
C SER A 201 15.12 5.21 7.94
N ILE A 202 14.94 6.53 8.14
CA ILE A 202 13.60 7.11 8.33
C ILE A 202 12.80 7.04 7.02
N CYS A 203 13.40 7.44 5.90
CA CYS A 203 12.73 7.43 4.60
C CYS A 203 12.29 6.03 4.18
N HIS A 204 13.18 5.03 4.31
CA HIS A 204 12.84 3.63 4.00
C HIS A 204 11.84 3.03 4.99
N ALA A 205 11.91 3.40 6.28
CA ALA A 205 10.90 2.95 7.23
C ALA A 205 9.51 3.53 6.93
N PHE A 206 9.42 4.79 6.51
CA PHE A 206 8.16 5.39 6.06
C PHE A 206 7.57 4.66 4.85
N ALA A 207 8.40 4.43 3.84
CA ALA A 207 8.00 3.73 2.64
C ALA A 207 7.65 2.25 2.90
N THR A 208 8.36 1.56 3.81
CA THR A 208 8.09 0.17 4.18
C THR A 208 6.76 0.02 4.92
N THR A 209 6.53 0.85 5.95
CA THR A 209 5.31 0.76 6.77
C THR A 209 4.08 1.27 6.04
N GLY A 210 4.26 2.28 5.17
CA GLY A 210 3.24 2.76 4.23
C GLY A 210 3.00 1.82 3.07
N THR A 211 3.86 0.81 2.87
CA THR A 211 3.87 -0.12 1.72
C THR A 211 3.90 0.60 0.38
N GLY A 212 4.77 1.61 0.25
CA GLY A 212 4.80 2.48 -0.92
C GLY A 212 6.04 2.36 -1.80
N GLY A 213 7.20 1.95 -1.25
CA GLY A 213 8.40 1.59 -2.01
C GLY A 213 9.25 2.73 -2.56
N PHE A 214 8.96 3.99 -2.26
CA PHE A 214 9.89 5.05 -2.60
C PHE A 214 11.21 4.90 -1.84
N SER A 215 12.31 5.07 -2.55
CA SER A 215 13.66 5.03 -2.00
C SER A 215 14.35 6.38 -2.18
N THR A 216 15.36 6.63 -1.36
CA THR A 216 16.31 7.73 -1.51
C THR A 216 17.43 7.38 -2.48
N LYS A 217 17.50 6.12 -2.92
CA LYS A 217 18.51 5.61 -3.85
C LYS A 217 17.87 5.12 -5.14
N GLN A 218 18.53 5.38 -6.28
CA GLN A 218 18.05 4.95 -7.59
C GLN A 218 17.93 3.43 -7.67
N ALA A 219 18.91 2.70 -7.14
CA ALA A 219 18.90 1.23 -7.11
C ALA A 219 18.01 0.65 -6.01
N SER A 220 17.11 1.44 -5.38
CA SER A 220 16.24 0.99 -4.30
C SER A 220 17.03 0.34 -3.15
N VAL A 221 16.53 -0.74 -2.55
CA VAL A 221 17.21 -1.47 -1.45
C VAL A 221 18.45 -2.21 -1.94
N ALA A 222 18.56 -2.54 -3.23
CA ALA A 222 19.76 -3.15 -3.82
C ALA A 222 21.04 -2.32 -3.58
N TYR A 223 20.92 -0.99 -3.43
CA TYR A 223 22.05 -0.09 -3.16
C TYR A 223 22.87 -0.50 -1.93
N TYR A 224 22.20 -0.96 -0.88
CA TYR A 224 22.86 -1.29 0.40
C TYR A 224 23.61 -2.62 0.38
N ASN A 225 23.27 -3.51 -0.55
CA ASN A 225 23.89 -4.84 -0.71
C ASN A 225 24.13 -5.57 0.63
N SER A 226 23.16 -5.51 1.53
CA SER A 226 23.25 -6.04 2.89
C SER A 226 22.15 -7.08 3.14
N PRO A 227 22.49 -8.36 3.33
CA PRO A 227 21.52 -9.39 3.68
C PRO A 227 20.68 -9.04 4.93
N TYR A 228 21.30 -8.38 5.92
CA TYR A 228 20.61 -7.94 7.12
C TYR A 228 19.49 -6.95 6.80
N ILE A 229 19.78 -5.89 6.03
CA ILE A 229 18.80 -4.87 5.64
C ILE A 229 17.68 -5.51 4.83
N GLU A 230 18.00 -6.39 3.89
CA GLU A 230 16.99 -7.08 3.07
C GLU A 230 16.04 -7.93 3.94
N TYR A 231 16.56 -8.72 4.89
CA TYR A 231 15.71 -9.50 5.79
C TYR A 231 14.87 -8.62 6.73
N VAL A 232 15.44 -7.56 7.30
CA VAL A 232 14.72 -6.63 8.16
C VAL A 232 13.56 -5.98 7.39
N ILE A 233 13.82 -5.42 6.21
CA ILE A 233 12.77 -4.81 5.38
C ILE A 233 11.71 -5.84 4.99
N SER A 234 12.11 -7.06 4.59
CA SER A 234 11.16 -8.15 4.27
C SER A 234 10.21 -8.48 5.41
N ILE A 235 10.73 -8.59 6.63
CA ILE A 235 9.92 -8.88 7.82
C ILE A 235 8.93 -7.73 8.07
N PHE A 236 9.36 -6.48 7.96
CA PHE A 236 8.49 -5.33 8.22
C PHE A 236 7.49 -5.08 7.09
N MET A 237 7.83 -5.33 5.83
CA MET A 237 6.87 -5.38 4.73
C MET A 237 5.78 -6.43 4.99
N PHE A 238 6.19 -7.65 5.39
CA PHE A 238 5.26 -8.71 5.75
C PHE A 238 4.32 -8.29 6.88
N ILE A 239 4.84 -7.68 7.96
CA ILE A 239 4.05 -7.18 9.08
C ILE A 239 3.07 -6.09 8.63
N SER A 240 3.50 -5.15 7.79
CA SER A 240 2.66 -4.07 7.24
C SER A 240 1.54 -4.61 6.34
N GLY A 241 1.75 -5.77 5.71
CA GLY A 241 0.74 -6.51 4.96
C GLY A 241 -0.32 -7.23 5.82
N ILE A 242 -0.14 -7.30 7.14
CA ILE A 242 -1.13 -7.89 8.05
C ILE A 242 -2.22 -6.85 8.38
N ASN A 243 -3.44 -7.31 8.55
CA ASN A 243 -4.54 -6.47 9.03
C ASN A 243 -4.19 -5.83 10.39
N PHE A 244 -4.25 -4.50 10.48
CA PHE A 244 -3.88 -3.76 11.70
C PHE A 244 -4.78 -4.10 12.90
N THR A 245 -6.03 -4.51 12.66
CA THR A 245 -6.90 -5.01 13.74
C THR A 245 -6.39 -6.34 14.30
N LEU A 246 -5.81 -7.21 13.44
CA LEU A 246 -5.15 -8.44 13.91
C LEU A 246 -3.87 -8.14 14.66
N LEU A 247 -3.07 -7.15 14.23
CA LEU A 247 -1.89 -6.71 14.98
C LEU A 247 -2.28 -6.19 16.38
N LEU A 248 -3.42 -5.47 16.50
CA LEU A 248 -3.93 -5.07 17.79
C LEU A 248 -4.30 -6.26 18.67
N LEU A 249 -4.86 -7.35 18.10
CA LEU A 249 -5.11 -8.59 18.85
C LEU A 249 -3.80 -9.26 19.31
N PHE A 250 -2.76 -9.20 18.49
CA PHE A 250 -1.43 -9.70 18.85
C PHE A 250 -0.83 -8.93 20.03
N VAL A 251 -0.85 -7.59 19.98
CA VAL A 251 -0.37 -6.72 21.08
C VAL A 251 -1.17 -6.97 22.37
N ASN A 252 -2.47 -7.21 22.26
CA ASN A 252 -3.34 -7.57 23.38
C ASN A 252 -3.22 -9.04 23.82
N ARG A 253 -2.18 -9.77 23.40
CA ARG A 253 -1.86 -11.17 23.73
C ARG A 253 -2.95 -12.19 23.37
N LYS A 254 -3.86 -11.86 22.45
CA LYS A 254 -4.90 -12.79 21.97
C LYS A 254 -4.38 -13.69 20.83
N PHE A 255 -3.28 -14.37 21.05
CA PHE A 255 -2.53 -15.14 20.04
C PHE A 255 -3.37 -16.22 19.34
N LYS A 256 -4.28 -16.92 20.07
CA LYS A 256 -5.15 -17.95 19.47
C LYS A 256 -6.07 -17.38 18.38
N LYS A 257 -6.57 -16.13 18.55
CA LYS A 257 -7.39 -15.47 17.54
C LYS A 257 -6.55 -14.98 16.37
N PHE A 258 -5.35 -14.47 16.65
CA PHE A 258 -4.40 -14.03 15.65
C PHE A 258 -3.99 -15.17 14.71
N ILE A 259 -3.42 -16.26 15.25
CA ILE A 259 -2.96 -17.43 14.47
C ILE A 259 -4.11 -18.18 13.84
N GLY A 260 -5.29 -18.17 14.47
CA GLY A 260 -6.50 -18.86 13.97
C GLY A 260 -7.16 -18.21 12.75
N ASN A 261 -6.75 -16.98 12.36
CA ASN A 261 -7.36 -16.24 11.27
C ASN A 261 -7.08 -16.90 9.91
N ALA A 262 -8.13 -17.13 9.12
CA ALA A 262 -8.03 -17.81 7.83
C ALA A 262 -7.31 -16.98 6.76
N GLU A 263 -7.48 -15.65 6.79
CA GLU A 263 -6.81 -14.74 5.86
C GLU A 263 -5.30 -14.69 6.13
N LEU A 264 -4.90 -14.55 7.40
CA LEU A 264 -3.49 -14.56 7.79
C LEU A 264 -2.80 -15.87 7.41
N LYS A 265 -3.47 -17.01 7.61
CA LYS A 265 -2.95 -18.33 7.19
C LYS A 265 -2.77 -18.42 5.68
N PHE A 266 -3.70 -17.90 4.92
CA PHE A 266 -3.61 -17.88 3.46
C PHE A 266 -2.47 -16.96 3.01
N TYR A 267 -2.36 -15.74 3.57
CA TYR A 267 -1.30 -14.78 3.29
C TYR A 267 0.08 -15.39 3.59
N PHE A 268 0.29 -15.92 4.80
CA PHE A 268 1.54 -16.58 5.16
C PHE A 268 1.84 -17.79 4.25
N GLY A 269 0.84 -18.63 3.99
CA GLY A 269 0.98 -19.79 3.12
C GLY A 269 1.33 -19.43 1.68
N SER A 270 0.77 -18.34 1.14
CA SER A 270 1.11 -17.84 -0.20
C SER A 270 2.54 -17.35 -0.25
N VAL A 271 2.99 -16.53 0.72
CA VAL A 271 4.39 -16.08 0.80
C VAL A 271 5.35 -17.27 0.83
N VAL A 272 5.11 -18.25 1.69
CA VAL A 272 5.98 -19.44 1.80
C VAL A 272 6.00 -20.24 0.49
N LEU A 273 4.82 -20.50 -0.10
CA LEU A 273 4.71 -21.27 -1.33
C LEU A 273 5.46 -20.60 -2.50
N PHE A 274 5.16 -19.32 -2.76
CA PHE A 274 5.78 -18.64 -3.89
C PHE A 274 7.28 -18.42 -3.67
N THR A 275 7.71 -18.08 -2.45
CA THR A 275 9.14 -17.98 -2.12
C THR A 275 9.87 -19.30 -2.37
N ALA A 276 9.31 -20.42 -1.90
CA ALA A 276 9.93 -21.73 -2.10
C ALA A 276 10.05 -22.09 -3.59
N VAL A 277 8.97 -21.89 -4.37
CA VAL A 277 8.97 -22.19 -5.81
C VAL A 277 9.99 -21.30 -6.55
N ILE A 278 9.97 -19.98 -6.31
CA ILE A 278 10.87 -19.05 -6.98
C ILE A 278 12.33 -19.32 -6.57
N ALA A 279 12.60 -19.54 -5.27
CA ALA A 279 13.95 -19.84 -4.80
C ALA A 279 14.52 -21.11 -5.40
N ILE A 280 13.73 -22.19 -5.53
CA ILE A 280 14.14 -23.41 -6.17
C ILE A 280 14.49 -23.17 -7.64
N VAL A 281 13.62 -22.48 -8.38
CA VAL A 281 13.88 -22.20 -9.81
C VAL A 281 15.12 -21.32 -9.97
N LEU A 282 15.29 -20.25 -9.17
CA LEU A 282 16.47 -19.39 -9.21
C LEU A 282 17.74 -20.16 -8.89
N TYR A 283 17.73 -21.04 -7.90
CA TYR A 283 18.90 -21.86 -7.55
C TYR A 283 19.39 -22.73 -8.72
N TYR A 284 18.46 -23.26 -9.55
CA TYR A 284 18.82 -24.09 -10.70
C TYR A 284 19.08 -23.30 -11.99
N THR A 285 18.58 -22.07 -12.10
CA THR A 285 18.65 -21.30 -13.36
C THR A 285 19.64 -20.14 -13.32
N SER A 286 20.11 -19.76 -12.12
CA SER A 286 21.06 -18.66 -11.93
C SER A 286 22.33 -19.13 -11.20
N PRO A 287 23.44 -18.38 -11.28
CA PRO A 287 24.69 -18.71 -10.58
C PRO A 287 24.63 -18.41 -9.07
N MET A 288 23.46 -18.07 -8.54
CA MET A 288 23.29 -17.67 -7.13
C MET A 288 23.37 -18.86 -6.17
N GLY A 289 23.94 -18.63 -4.99
CA GLY A 289 23.90 -19.61 -3.91
C GLY A 289 22.50 -19.82 -3.33
N MET A 290 22.31 -20.90 -2.57
CA MET A 290 20.99 -21.24 -1.98
C MET A 290 20.43 -20.14 -1.08
N GLU A 291 21.27 -19.52 -0.24
CA GLU A 291 20.89 -18.42 0.64
C GLU A 291 20.44 -17.20 -0.17
N GLU A 292 21.23 -16.80 -1.15
CA GLU A 292 20.96 -15.65 -1.99
C GLU A 292 19.69 -15.84 -2.82
N SER A 293 19.48 -17.01 -3.42
CA SER A 293 18.26 -17.34 -4.16
C SER A 293 17.03 -17.29 -3.25
N PHE A 294 17.13 -17.78 -2.00
CA PHE A 294 16.05 -17.71 -1.02
C PHE A 294 15.77 -16.27 -0.60
N ARG A 295 16.78 -15.50 -0.25
CA ARG A 295 16.68 -14.13 0.23
C ARG A 295 16.07 -13.21 -0.82
N LYS A 296 16.58 -13.24 -2.06
CA LYS A 296 16.05 -12.44 -3.17
C LYS A 296 14.62 -12.85 -3.53
N SER A 297 14.31 -14.15 -3.52
CA SER A 297 12.94 -14.64 -3.72
C SER A 297 12.00 -14.17 -2.63
N LEU A 298 12.38 -14.31 -1.37
CA LEU A 298 11.57 -13.88 -0.21
C LEU A 298 11.28 -12.39 -0.27
N PHE A 299 12.31 -11.59 -0.53
CA PHE A 299 12.20 -10.14 -0.62
C PHE A 299 11.22 -9.75 -1.73
N GLN A 300 11.43 -10.28 -2.94
CA GLN A 300 10.64 -9.89 -4.10
C GLN A 300 9.18 -10.35 -3.99
N VAL A 301 8.94 -11.58 -3.47
CA VAL A 301 7.59 -12.09 -3.21
C VAL A 301 6.85 -11.21 -2.21
N ILE A 302 7.48 -10.87 -1.08
CA ILE A 302 6.84 -10.03 -0.07
C ILE A 302 6.64 -8.62 -0.62
N SER A 303 7.64 -8.03 -1.28
CA SER A 303 7.56 -6.69 -1.85
C SER A 303 6.37 -6.54 -2.81
N LEU A 304 6.19 -7.49 -3.71
CA LEU A 304 5.10 -7.45 -4.69
C LEU A 304 3.75 -7.82 -4.06
N GLN A 305 3.70 -8.82 -3.18
CA GLN A 305 2.44 -9.21 -2.53
C GLN A 305 1.91 -8.15 -1.56
N THR A 306 2.80 -7.41 -0.91
CA THR A 306 2.41 -6.29 -0.05
C THR A 306 2.23 -4.99 -0.83
N SER A 307 2.41 -5.01 -2.15
CA SER A 307 2.40 -3.82 -2.99
C SER A 307 3.38 -2.72 -2.51
N THR A 308 4.47 -3.10 -1.83
CA THR A 308 5.49 -2.15 -1.39
C THR A 308 6.34 -1.68 -2.57
N GLY A 309 6.78 -2.60 -3.42
CA GLY A 309 7.48 -2.25 -4.65
C GLY A 309 8.99 -2.00 -4.51
N PHE A 310 9.62 -2.25 -3.37
CA PHE A 310 11.07 -2.25 -3.28
C PHE A 310 11.70 -3.37 -4.09
N ALA A 311 12.88 -3.12 -4.64
CA ALA A 311 13.64 -4.08 -5.40
C ALA A 311 15.04 -4.30 -4.81
N THR A 312 15.49 -5.55 -4.82
CA THR A 312 16.86 -5.97 -4.45
C THR A 312 17.57 -6.63 -5.61
N ASP A 313 16.85 -6.91 -6.69
CA ASP A 313 17.37 -7.53 -7.90
C ASP A 313 16.48 -7.16 -9.10
N ASP A 314 17.06 -7.23 -10.30
CA ASP A 314 16.32 -7.08 -11.54
C ASP A 314 15.65 -8.41 -11.92
N TYR A 315 14.41 -8.57 -11.48
CA TYR A 315 13.63 -9.78 -11.76
C TYR A 315 13.29 -9.95 -13.25
N MET A 316 13.49 -8.92 -14.09
CA MET A 316 13.33 -9.07 -15.55
C MET A 316 14.44 -9.93 -16.18
N GLN A 317 15.58 -10.05 -15.50
CA GLN A 317 16.65 -10.97 -15.92
C GLN A 317 16.38 -12.42 -15.48
N TRP A 318 15.36 -12.66 -14.68
CA TRP A 318 14.97 -14.00 -14.28
C TRP A 318 14.27 -14.76 -15.42
N THR A 319 14.13 -16.08 -15.29
CA THR A 319 13.44 -16.88 -16.30
C THR A 319 11.97 -16.45 -16.47
N PRO A 320 11.39 -16.45 -17.69
CA PRO A 320 10.04 -15.94 -17.95
C PRO A 320 8.93 -16.56 -17.10
N VAL A 321 9.09 -17.82 -16.69
CA VAL A 321 8.10 -18.47 -15.81
C VAL A 321 7.98 -17.74 -14.45
N LEU A 322 9.08 -17.14 -13.96
CA LEU A 322 9.09 -16.41 -12.72
C LEU A 322 8.33 -15.09 -12.85
N TRP A 323 8.40 -14.42 -14.00
CA TRP A 323 7.57 -13.22 -14.25
C TRP A 323 6.08 -13.53 -14.16
N GLY A 324 5.66 -14.67 -14.73
CA GLY A 324 4.29 -15.13 -14.63
C GLY A 324 3.84 -15.36 -13.18
N LEU A 325 4.70 -15.97 -12.35
CA LEU A 325 4.43 -16.17 -10.94
C LEU A 325 4.37 -14.85 -10.18
N LEU A 326 5.32 -13.93 -10.43
CA LEU A 326 5.33 -12.60 -9.83
C LEU A 326 4.07 -11.80 -10.21
N THR A 327 3.63 -11.89 -11.47
CA THR A 327 2.38 -11.24 -11.93
C THR A 327 1.15 -11.77 -11.16
N ILE A 328 1.08 -13.07 -10.89
CA ILE A 328 0.01 -13.65 -10.07
C ILE A 328 0.05 -13.08 -8.64
N ILE A 329 1.25 -12.95 -8.06
CA ILE A 329 1.46 -12.37 -6.73
C ILE A 329 1.01 -10.90 -6.71
N MET A 330 1.35 -10.13 -7.73
CA MET A 330 0.93 -8.73 -7.89
C MET A 330 -0.59 -8.57 -7.86
N LEU A 331 -1.33 -9.49 -8.46
CA LEU A 331 -2.79 -9.48 -8.45
C LEU A 331 -3.39 -9.85 -7.10
N MET A 332 -2.73 -10.73 -6.32
CA MET A 332 -3.29 -11.27 -5.08
C MET A 332 -3.40 -10.24 -3.95
N GLY A 333 -2.37 -9.40 -3.78
CA GLY A 333 -2.28 -8.47 -2.65
C GLY A 333 -2.12 -9.18 -1.30
N ALA A 334 -2.11 -8.41 -0.18
CA ALA A 334 -2.03 -8.92 1.18
C ALA A 334 -3.37 -8.87 1.93
N CYS A 335 -3.36 -8.76 3.27
CA CYS A 335 -4.59 -8.81 4.07
C CYS A 335 -5.46 -7.56 3.91
N ALA A 336 -6.77 -7.71 3.97
CA ALA A 336 -7.71 -6.60 4.07
C ALA A 336 -7.50 -5.83 5.40
N GLY A 337 -7.60 -4.50 5.36
CA GLY A 337 -7.32 -3.65 6.53
C GLY A 337 -5.83 -3.50 6.85
N SER A 338 -4.96 -3.75 5.87
CA SER A 338 -3.55 -3.35 5.81
C SER A 338 -3.37 -2.15 4.88
N THR A 339 -2.17 -1.61 4.79
CA THR A 339 -1.82 -0.49 3.89
C THR A 339 -1.72 -0.91 2.42
N THR A 340 -1.69 -2.20 2.11
CA THR A 340 -1.43 -2.78 0.79
C THR A 340 -2.55 -2.59 -0.24
N GLY A 341 -2.24 -2.71 -1.52
CA GLY A 341 -3.17 -2.75 -2.65
C GLY A 341 -3.66 -4.15 -3.05
N GLY A 342 -4.06 -4.34 -4.31
CA GLY A 342 -4.48 -5.61 -4.90
C GLY A 342 -5.86 -6.13 -4.50
N LEU A 343 -6.17 -7.36 -4.94
CA LEU A 343 -7.47 -8.03 -4.70
C LEU A 343 -7.75 -8.34 -3.23
N LYS A 344 -6.72 -8.42 -2.39
CA LYS A 344 -6.75 -8.84 -0.98
C LYS A 344 -6.95 -10.35 -0.77
N CYS A 345 -6.14 -10.90 0.12
CA CYS A 345 -6.16 -12.33 0.45
C CYS A 345 -7.52 -12.85 0.87
N ILE A 346 -8.35 -12.05 1.58
CA ILE A 346 -9.68 -12.48 2.01
C ILE A 346 -10.60 -12.84 0.83
N ARG A 347 -10.53 -12.07 -0.27
CA ARG A 347 -11.31 -12.36 -1.48
C ARG A 347 -10.85 -13.64 -2.14
N MET A 348 -9.53 -13.88 -2.19
CA MET A 348 -8.96 -15.12 -2.69
C MET A 348 -9.41 -16.34 -1.87
N VAL A 349 -9.47 -16.21 -0.53
CA VAL A 349 -10.01 -17.25 0.37
C VAL A 349 -11.49 -17.52 0.07
N ILE A 350 -12.30 -16.47 -0.17
CA ILE A 350 -13.72 -16.62 -0.52
C ILE A 350 -13.84 -17.34 -1.87
N LEU A 351 -13.14 -16.88 -2.91
CA LEU A 351 -13.17 -17.48 -4.24
C LEU A 351 -12.80 -18.95 -4.22
N THR A 352 -11.70 -19.30 -3.55
CA THR A 352 -11.25 -20.70 -3.43
C THR A 352 -12.30 -21.57 -2.75
N LYS A 353 -12.99 -21.06 -1.72
CA LYS A 353 -14.05 -21.79 -1.02
C LYS A 353 -15.32 -21.91 -1.86
N VAL A 354 -15.71 -20.86 -2.58
CA VAL A 354 -16.83 -20.88 -3.51
C VAL A 354 -16.57 -21.94 -4.60
N SER A 355 -15.43 -21.86 -5.29
CA SER A 355 -15.07 -22.84 -6.32
C SER A 355 -15.08 -24.26 -5.78
N ARG A 356 -14.50 -24.50 -4.59
CA ARG A 356 -14.52 -25.83 -3.96
C ARG A 356 -15.92 -26.28 -3.61
N ASN A 357 -16.81 -25.39 -3.20
CA ASN A 357 -18.20 -25.73 -2.90
C ASN A 357 -18.98 -26.07 -4.18
N GLU A 358 -18.74 -25.35 -5.29
CA GLU A 358 -19.33 -25.64 -6.59
C GLU A 358 -18.97 -27.06 -7.08
N PHE A 359 -17.68 -27.46 -7.00
CA PHE A 359 -17.28 -28.83 -7.30
C PHE A 359 -17.99 -29.87 -6.42
N LYS A 360 -18.20 -29.56 -5.13
CA LYS A 360 -18.96 -30.47 -4.24
C LYS A 360 -20.45 -30.50 -4.59
N HIS A 361 -21.00 -29.36 -5.04
CA HIS A 361 -22.41 -29.25 -5.44
C HIS A 361 -22.70 -30.12 -6.67
N ILE A 362 -21.73 -30.20 -7.62
CA ILE A 362 -21.86 -31.15 -8.77
C ILE A 362 -21.99 -32.60 -8.30
N LEU A 363 -21.26 -33.01 -7.25
CA LEU A 363 -21.30 -34.36 -6.70
C LEU A 363 -22.54 -34.60 -5.81
N HIS A 364 -23.00 -33.55 -5.15
CA HIS A 364 -24.11 -33.59 -4.18
C HIS A 364 -25.06 -32.40 -4.40
N PRO A 365 -25.95 -32.47 -5.45
CA PRO A 365 -26.75 -31.30 -5.87
C PRO A 365 -27.70 -30.75 -4.78
N ASN A 366 -28.15 -31.57 -3.88
CA ASN A 366 -29.09 -31.21 -2.80
C ASN A 366 -28.36 -30.73 -1.51
N ALA A 367 -27.01 -30.67 -1.50
CA ALA A 367 -26.27 -30.29 -0.32
C ALA A 367 -26.28 -28.78 -0.10
N ILE A 368 -26.64 -28.34 1.09
CA ILE A 368 -26.49 -26.92 1.49
C ILE A 368 -25.06 -26.69 1.95
N LEU A 369 -24.25 -26.02 1.13
CA LEU A 369 -22.82 -25.80 1.34
C LEU A 369 -22.51 -24.29 1.62
N PRO A 370 -22.74 -23.80 2.84
CA PRO A 370 -22.46 -22.42 3.16
C PRO A 370 -20.96 -22.14 3.16
N VAL A 371 -20.55 -20.98 2.59
CA VAL A 371 -19.19 -20.50 2.69
C VAL A 371 -18.91 -20.02 4.12
N ARG A 372 -17.89 -20.58 4.77
CA ARG A 372 -17.53 -20.26 6.16
C ARG A 372 -16.11 -19.72 6.23
N ILE A 373 -15.91 -18.58 6.91
CA ILE A 373 -14.60 -18.00 7.24
C ILE A 373 -14.51 -17.83 8.76
N ASN A 374 -13.42 -18.26 9.37
CA ASN A 374 -13.22 -18.22 10.83
C ASN A 374 -14.42 -18.78 11.62
N LYS A 375 -15.01 -19.90 11.13
CA LYS A 375 -16.20 -20.57 11.69
C LYS A 375 -17.55 -19.83 11.52
N GLN A 376 -17.56 -18.63 10.91
CA GLN A 376 -18.79 -17.88 10.63
C GLN A 376 -19.26 -18.11 9.19
N VAL A 377 -20.56 -18.20 8.99
CA VAL A 377 -21.19 -18.30 7.67
C VAL A 377 -21.23 -16.92 7.04
N ILE A 378 -20.77 -16.82 5.79
CA ILE A 378 -20.83 -15.58 5.02
C ILE A 378 -22.14 -15.53 4.25
N SER A 379 -22.79 -14.37 4.23
CA SER A 379 -24.04 -14.19 3.48
C SER A 379 -23.80 -14.33 1.97
N PRO A 380 -24.76 -14.91 1.22
CA PRO A 380 -24.67 -14.99 -0.25
C PRO A 380 -24.47 -13.62 -0.92
N SER A 381 -25.01 -12.55 -0.35
CA SER A 381 -24.83 -11.19 -0.85
C SER A 381 -23.35 -10.75 -0.84
N ILE A 382 -22.59 -11.07 0.21
CA ILE A 382 -21.16 -10.78 0.29
C ILE A 382 -20.39 -11.59 -0.78
N VAL A 383 -20.72 -12.86 -0.94
CA VAL A 383 -20.12 -13.71 -1.97
C VAL A 383 -20.35 -13.13 -3.36
N SER A 384 -21.58 -12.74 -3.69
CA SER A 384 -21.92 -12.09 -4.97
C SER A 384 -21.15 -10.78 -5.18
N THR A 385 -21.03 -9.95 -4.15
CA THR A 385 -20.24 -8.70 -4.20
C THR A 385 -18.77 -8.98 -4.49
N VAL A 386 -18.18 -10.01 -3.87
CA VAL A 386 -16.77 -10.39 -4.12
C VAL A 386 -16.59 -10.88 -5.55
N LEU A 387 -17.50 -11.71 -6.08
CA LEU A 387 -17.44 -12.16 -7.46
C LEU A 387 -17.55 -11.00 -8.45
N ALA A 388 -18.50 -10.08 -8.23
CA ALA A 388 -18.66 -8.88 -9.05
C ALA A 388 -17.41 -7.98 -9.02
N PHE A 389 -16.83 -7.79 -7.82
CA PHE A 389 -15.58 -7.03 -7.69
C PHE A 389 -14.43 -7.65 -8.48
N CYS A 390 -14.23 -8.97 -8.35
CA CYS A 390 -13.16 -9.66 -9.08
C CYS A 390 -13.37 -9.60 -10.60
N PHE A 391 -14.62 -9.72 -11.05
CA PHE A 391 -14.94 -9.56 -12.47
C PHE A 391 -14.61 -8.15 -12.99
N ILE A 392 -15.03 -7.11 -12.26
CA ILE A 392 -14.75 -5.72 -12.62
C ILE A 392 -13.24 -5.46 -12.59
N TYR A 393 -12.53 -5.95 -11.58
CA TYR A 393 -11.09 -5.80 -11.44
C TYR A 393 -10.33 -6.36 -12.65
N ILE A 394 -10.65 -7.59 -13.05
CA ILE A 394 -10.06 -8.22 -14.25
C ILE A 394 -10.47 -7.48 -15.52
N SER A 395 -11.75 -7.05 -15.64
CA SER A 395 -12.21 -6.31 -16.80
C SER A 395 -11.46 -4.99 -16.98
N ILE A 396 -11.20 -4.25 -15.89
CA ILE A 396 -10.43 -2.99 -15.94
C ILE A 396 -8.99 -3.27 -16.38
N ILE A 397 -8.36 -4.37 -15.90
CA ILE A 397 -7.02 -4.76 -16.36
C ILE A 397 -7.00 -5.02 -17.85
N VAL A 398 -7.95 -5.80 -18.36
CA VAL A 398 -8.03 -6.12 -19.82
C VAL A 398 -8.27 -4.85 -20.64
N ILE A 399 -9.26 -4.04 -20.26
CA ILE A 399 -9.59 -2.80 -20.98
C ILE A 399 -8.42 -1.82 -20.93
N GLY A 400 -7.81 -1.62 -19.76
CA GLY A 400 -6.66 -0.73 -19.59
C GLY A 400 -5.45 -1.18 -20.42
N THR A 401 -5.16 -2.49 -20.43
CA THR A 401 -4.09 -3.04 -21.26
C THR A 401 -4.33 -2.79 -22.75
N LEU A 402 -5.56 -3.03 -23.23
CA LEU A 402 -5.91 -2.77 -24.63
C LEU A 402 -5.81 -1.29 -25.01
N LEU A 403 -6.19 -0.39 -24.09
CA LEU A 403 -6.05 1.06 -24.31
C LEU A 403 -4.58 1.48 -24.39
N MET A 404 -3.71 0.97 -23.52
CA MET A 404 -2.27 1.24 -23.58
C MET A 404 -1.64 0.70 -24.87
N MET A 405 -2.03 -0.51 -25.30
CA MET A 405 -1.59 -1.07 -26.59
C MET A 405 -2.08 -0.22 -27.78
N ALA A 406 -3.30 0.31 -27.72
CA ALA A 406 -3.82 1.22 -28.76
C ALA A 406 -3.04 2.54 -28.83
N MET A 407 -2.38 2.96 -27.74
CA MET A 407 -1.45 4.10 -27.71
C MET A 407 -0.04 3.77 -28.23
N GLY A 408 0.20 2.52 -28.66
CA GLY A 408 1.49 2.08 -29.23
C GLY A 408 2.48 1.52 -28.23
N VAL A 409 2.08 1.29 -26.98
CA VAL A 409 2.94 0.63 -25.96
C VAL A 409 2.95 -0.87 -26.18
N GLY A 410 4.10 -1.52 -25.96
CA GLY A 410 4.24 -2.96 -26.07
C GLY A 410 3.28 -3.74 -25.16
N ALA A 411 2.89 -4.96 -25.58
CA ALA A 411 1.87 -5.74 -24.84
C ALA A 411 2.31 -6.08 -23.40
N GLU A 412 3.56 -6.45 -23.21
CA GLU A 412 4.13 -6.77 -21.90
C GLU A 412 4.16 -5.55 -20.99
N GLU A 413 4.68 -4.42 -21.49
CA GLU A 413 4.74 -3.15 -20.79
C GLU A 413 3.33 -2.63 -20.45
N SER A 414 2.38 -2.71 -21.40
CA SER A 414 0.99 -2.31 -21.18
C SER A 414 0.33 -3.09 -20.07
N MET A 415 0.50 -4.43 -20.07
CA MET A 415 -0.04 -5.28 -19.02
C MET A 415 0.62 -4.99 -17.67
N GLY A 416 1.94 -4.85 -17.64
CA GLY A 416 2.71 -4.52 -16.45
C GLY A 416 2.29 -3.19 -15.83
N CYS A 417 2.21 -2.12 -16.62
CA CYS A 417 1.75 -0.80 -16.17
C CYS A 417 0.34 -0.84 -15.56
N VAL A 418 -0.60 -1.50 -16.23
CA VAL A 418 -1.99 -1.54 -15.78
C VAL A 418 -2.15 -2.39 -14.52
N ILE A 419 -1.48 -3.54 -14.44
CA ILE A 419 -1.50 -4.38 -13.23
C ILE A 419 -0.88 -3.64 -12.06
N SER A 420 0.27 -3.00 -12.26
CA SER A 420 0.95 -2.19 -11.25
C SER A 420 0.05 -1.05 -10.75
N SER A 421 -0.55 -0.29 -11.66
CA SER A 421 -1.41 0.85 -11.31
C SER A 421 -2.66 0.43 -10.54
N ILE A 422 -3.37 -0.63 -11.00
CA ILE A 422 -4.59 -1.12 -10.36
C ILE A 422 -4.27 -1.89 -9.08
N GLY A 423 -3.15 -2.64 -9.07
CA GLY A 423 -2.62 -3.32 -7.90
C GLY A 423 -2.07 -2.36 -6.85
N ASN A 424 -1.89 -1.09 -7.21
CA ASN A 424 -1.28 -0.05 -6.38
C ASN A 424 0.12 -0.43 -5.91
N MET A 425 0.98 -0.81 -6.85
CA MET A 425 2.40 -1.10 -6.59
C MET A 425 3.27 -0.39 -7.63
N GLY A 426 4.48 0.01 -7.26
CA GLY A 426 5.36 0.82 -8.11
C GLY A 426 5.92 0.08 -9.32
N PRO A 427 6.57 -1.07 -9.14
CA PRO A 427 7.20 -1.79 -10.23
C PRO A 427 6.16 -2.46 -11.15
N GLY A 428 6.47 -2.46 -12.45
CA GLY A 428 5.72 -3.15 -13.50
C GLY A 428 6.52 -4.28 -14.14
N LEU A 429 6.18 -4.63 -15.37
CA LEU A 429 6.91 -5.56 -16.22
C LEU A 429 7.60 -4.80 -17.35
N GLY A 430 8.69 -5.35 -17.89
CA GLY A 430 9.45 -4.73 -18.97
C GLY A 430 10.14 -3.44 -18.54
N LYS A 431 10.15 -2.43 -19.40
CA LYS A 431 10.77 -1.12 -19.14
C LYS A 431 10.10 -0.30 -18.02
N THR A 432 9.01 -0.79 -17.44
CA THR A 432 8.32 -0.17 -16.31
C THR A 432 8.78 -0.71 -14.97
N CYS A 433 9.80 -1.56 -14.95
CA CYS A 433 10.47 -2.01 -13.75
C CYS A 433 11.37 -0.88 -13.19
N LEU A 434 11.36 -0.65 -11.87
CA LEU A 434 12.04 0.47 -11.19
C LEU A 434 13.58 0.43 -11.24
N LEU A 435 14.19 -0.60 -11.81
CA LEU A 435 15.65 -0.75 -11.89
C LEU A 435 16.25 -0.32 -13.24
N TYR A 436 15.52 0.42 -14.05
CA TYR A 436 16.00 0.97 -15.32
C TYR A 436 15.87 2.49 -15.37
#